data_60675f92dd28bdac6fc88bf6f619d17a
#
_entry.id   60675f92dd28bdac6fc88bf6f619d17a
#
_cell.length_a   1.000
_cell.length_b   1.000
_cell.length_c   1.000
_cell.angle_alpha   90.00
_cell.angle_beta   90.00
_cell.angle_gamma   90.00
#
_symmetry.space_group_name_H-M   'P 1'
#
loop_
_entity.id
_entity.type
_entity.pdbx_description
1 polymer ?
#
loop_
_entity_poly.entity_id
_entity_poly.type
_entity_poly.pdbx_seq_one_letter_code
_entity_poly.pdbx_strand_id
1 'polypeptide(L)'
;RLPRIARDHLAKAHAAVIAGVEAYNKPGSRFRTDQYIVLMMMAWTALFHAIFFKNGRRPWYRKKTTKRVRYVYVDDEPKHWELATCLEEYYQDKNPPERTNLQFLVALRHKIEHRHLPDLDPVLYGECQAALLNFEDLLGREFGARYALTETLAVSLQFSKSIPPQKAAAMRLH
;
A
#
# COMPACT_ATOMS: atom_id res chain seq x y z
N ARG A 1 -21.12 5.69 -13.33
CA ARG A 1 -20.95 4.31 -12.80
C ARG A 1 -19.48 3.92 -12.92
N LEU A 2 -18.87 3.40 -11.83
CA LEU A 2 -17.47 2.99 -11.82
C LEU A 2 -17.24 1.84 -12.83
N PRO A 3 -16.21 1.90 -13.71
CA PRO A 3 -15.87 0.82 -14.64
C PRO A 3 -15.62 -0.51 -13.91
N ARG A 4 -15.97 -1.66 -14.53
CA ARG A 4 -15.77 -2.97 -13.92
C ARG A 4 -14.33 -3.21 -13.50
N ILE A 5 -13.38 -2.94 -14.39
CA ILE A 5 -11.95 -3.12 -14.10
C ILE A 5 -11.48 -2.29 -12.89
N ALA A 6 -11.98 -1.05 -12.74
CA ALA A 6 -11.66 -0.23 -11.58
C ALA A 6 -12.25 -0.82 -10.28
N ARG A 7 -13.45 -1.41 -10.34
CA ARG A 7 -14.06 -2.10 -9.19
C ARG A 7 -13.28 -3.35 -8.80
N ASP A 8 -12.81 -4.12 -9.77
CA ASP A 8 -12.05 -5.34 -9.52
C ASP A 8 -10.70 -5.01 -8.85
N HIS A 9 -10.00 -3.96 -9.31
CA HIS A 9 -8.79 -3.46 -8.66
C HIS A 9 -9.07 -2.89 -7.27
N LEU A 10 -10.19 -2.20 -7.07
CA LEU A 10 -10.59 -1.68 -5.76
C LEU A 10 -10.88 -2.81 -4.76
N ALA A 11 -11.57 -3.86 -5.20
CA ALA A 11 -11.81 -5.06 -4.38
C ALA A 11 -10.48 -5.74 -4.00
N LYS A 12 -9.53 -5.85 -4.92
CA LYS A 12 -8.18 -6.34 -4.64
C LYS A 12 -7.45 -5.48 -3.62
N ALA A 13 -7.56 -4.15 -3.74
CA ALA A 13 -6.93 -3.21 -2.81
C ALA A 13 -7.49 -3.39 -1.39
N HIS A 14 -8.80 -3.51 -1.23
CA HIS A 14 -9.45 -3.78 0.05
C HIS A 14 -9.00 -5.12 0.67
N ALA A 15 -9.04 -6.20 -0.12
CA ALA A 15 -8.62 -7.52 0.36
C ALA A 15 -7.15 -7.51 0.82
N ALA A 16 -6.26 -6.87 0.07
CA ALA A 16 -4.85 -6.81 0.40
C ALA A 16 -4.56 -5.98 1.67
N VAL A 17 -5.25 -4.84 1.86
CA VAL A 17 -5.06 -4.03 3.07
C VAL A 17 -5.56 -4.75 4.31
N ILE A 18 -6.72 -5.40 4.25
CA ILE A 18 -7.27 -6.20 5.35
C ILE A 18 -6.31 -7.33 5.71
N ALA A 19 -5.86 -8.11 4.73
CA ALA A 19 -4.89 -9.18 4.94
C ALA A 19 -3.58 -8.66 5.56
N GLY A 20 -3.10 -7.48 5.15
CA GLY A 20 -1.92 -6.84 5.73
C GLY A 20 -2.09 -6.51 7.20
N VAL A 21 -3.21 -5.90 7.57
CA VAL A 21 -3.52 -5.57 8.98
C VAL A 21 -3.67 -6.84 9.82
N GLU A 22 -4.36 -7.86 9.32
CA GLU A 22 -4.51 -9.15 9.99
C GLU A 22 -3.15 -9.84 10.22
N ALA A 23 -2.28 -9.85 9.21
CA ALA A 23 -0.93 -10.42 9.32
C ALA A 23 -0.10 -9.70 10.39
N TYR A 24 -0.18 -8.37 10.45
CA TYR A 24 0.52 -7.57 11.45
C TYR A 24 0.01 -7.82 12.87
N ASN A 25 -1.30 -7.93 13.04
CA ASN A 25 -1.95 -8.08 14.35
C ASN A 25 -1.92 -9.52 14.88
N LYS A 26 -1.50 -10.50 14.06
CA LYS A 26 -1.45 -11.92 14.47
C LYS A 26 -0.44 -12.11 15.60
N PRO A 27 -0.87 -12.54 16.80
CA PRO A 27 0.04 -12.77 17.92
C PRO A 27 1.10 -13.82 17.61
N GLY A 28 2.36 -13.59 18.03
CA GLY A 28 3.46 -14.53 17.85
C GLY A 28 3.94 -14.74 16.42
N SER A 29 3.41 -14.01 15.45
CA SER A 29 3.88 -14.07 14.07
C SER A 29 5.28 -13.45 13.96
N ARG A 30 6.22 -14.23 13.42
CA ARG A 30 7.51 -13.70 12.96
C ARG A 30 7.32 -13.00 11.62
N PHE A 31 8.16 -12.01 11.32
CA PHE A 31 8.13 -11.26 10.06
C PHE A 31 6.77 -10.57 9.78
N ARG A 32 6.03 -10.20 10.82
CA ARG A 32 4.72 -9.55 10.66
C ARG A 32 4.81 -8.21 9.92
N THR A 33 5.85 -7.41 10.20
CA THR A 33 6.11 -6.14 9.51
C THR A 33 6.44 -6.37 8.04
N ASP A 34 7.24 -7.39 7.73
CA ASP A 34 7.61 -7.74 6.36
C ASP A 34 6.37 -8.15 5.55
N GLN A 35 5.52 -9.02 6.11
CA GLN A 35 4.26 -9.44 5.49
C GLN A 35 3.32 -8.25 5.30
N TYR A 36 3.20 -7.39 6.30
CA TYR A 36 2.41 -6.17 6.22
C TYR A 36 2.86 -5.27 5.07
N ILE A 37 4.16 -4.98 4.98
CA ILE A 37 4.71 -4.10 3.94
C ILE A 37 4.43 -4.67 2.55
N VAL A 38 4.64 -5.96 2.33
CA VAL A 38 4.36 -6.60 1.02
C VAL A 38 2.88 -6.46 0.65
N LEU A 39 1.97 -6.76 1.58
CA LEU A 39 0.53 -6.68 1.35
C LEU A 39 0.05 -5.23 1.17
N MET A 40 0.61 -4.28 1.93
CA MET A 40 0.32 -2.86 1.76
C MET A 40 0.81 -2.32 0.41
N MET A 41 1.96 -2.77 -0.09
CA MET A 41 2.43 -2.40 -1.43
C MET A 41 1.51 -2.95 -2.53
N MET A 42 1.00 -4.17 -2.36
CA MET A 42 -0.03 -4.73 -3.25
C MET A 42 -1.33 -3.92 -3.20
N ALA A 43 -1.78 -3.54 -2.00
CA ALA A 43 -2.98 -2.74 -1.80
C ALA A 43 -2.87 -1.36 -2.47
N TRP A 44 -1.76 -0.65 -2.24
CA TRP A 44 -1.49 0.64 -2.85
C TRP A 44 -1.40 0.58 -4.37
N THR A 45 -0.72 -0.43 -4.91
CA THR A 45 -0.64 -0.64 -6.37
C THR A 45 -2.04 -0.83 -6.96
N ALA A 46 -2.86 -1.68 -6.34
CA ALA A 46 -4.22 -1.93 -6.78
C ALA A 46 -5.11 -0.67 -6.66
N LEU A 47 -4.95 0.14 -5.60
CA LEU A 47 -5.67 1.40 -5.43
C LEU A 47 -5.33 2.39 -6.55
N PHE A 48 -4.05 2.58 -6.86
CA PHE A 48 -3.66 3.46 -7.98
C PHE A 48 -4.17 2.93 -9.32
N HIS A 49 -4.11 1.62 -9.57
CA HIS A 49 -4.70 1.06 -10.79
C HIS A 49 -6.20 1.34 -10.87
N ALA A 50 -6.94 1.19 -9.77
CA ALA A 50 -8.36 1.53 -9.72
C ALA A 50 -8.60 3.02 -10.04
N ILE A 51 -7.78 3.92 -9.50
CA ILE A 51 -7.85 5.37 -9.76
C ILE A 51 -7.61 5.66 -11.25
N PHE A 52 -6.55 5.09 -11.83
CA PHE A 52 -6.24 5.31 -13.25
C PHE A 52 -7.35 4.80 -14.16
N PHE A 53 -7.85 3.59 -13.93
CA PHE A 53 -8.97 3.05 -14.72
C PHE A 53 -10.28 3.83 -14.53
N LYS A 54 -10.55 4.32 -13.31
CA LYS A 54 -11.68 5.24 -13.05
C LYS A 54 -11.61 6.48 -13.95
N ASN A 55 -10.40 7.00 -14.14
CA ASN A 55 -10.13 8.21 -14.91
C ASN A 55 -9.87 7.93 -16.41
N GLY A 56 -10.18 6.72 -16.91
CA GLY A 56 -10.00 6.34 -18.30
C GLY A 56 -8.53 6.14 -18.73
N ARG A 57 -7.59 6.14 -17.80
CA ARG A 57 -6.18 5.86 -18.07
C ARG A 57 -5.88 4.38 -17.87
N ARG A 58 -5.04 3.82 -18.75
CA ARG A 58 -4.55 2.45 -18.64
C ARG A 58 -3.17 2.47 -17.99
N PRO A 59 -2.99 1.93 -16.77
CA PRO A 59 -1.70 1.90 -16.08
C PRO A 59 -0.80 0.78 -16.64
N TRP A 60 -0.49 0.86 -17.92
CA TRP A 60 0.27 -0.14 -18.68
C TRP A 60 1.53 0.48 -19.26
N TYR A 61 2.64 -0.24 -19.21
CA TYR A 61 3.88 0.20 -19.83
C TYR A 61 3.77 0.26 -21.35
N ARG A 62 4.25 1.36 -21.93
CA ARG A 62 4.27 1.59 -23.37
C ARG A 62 5.63 1.22 -23.96
N LYS A 63 5.64 0.69 -25.18
CA LYS A 63 6.87 0.48 -25.95
C LYS A 63 7.39 1.83 -26.45
N LYS A 64 8.70 2.08 -26.27
CA LYS A 64 9.34 3.38 -26.58
C LYS A 64 9.51 3.68 -28.09
N THR A 65 9.26 2.73 -28.99
CA THR A 65 9.80 2.74 -30.36
C THR A 65 8.79 2.92 -31.47
N THR A 66 7.56 3.31 -31.22
CA THR A 66 6.54 3.33 -32.29
C THR A 66 5.73 4.63 -32.35
N LYS A 67 5.45 5.10 -33.60
CA LYS A 67 4.53 6.21 -33.85
C LYS A 67 3.11 5.92 -33.36
N ARG A 68 2.74 4.62 -33.20
CA ARG A 68 1.46 4.18 -32.64
C ARG A 68 1.66 3.69 -31.21
N VAL A 69 0.72 3.99 -30.33
CA VAL A 69 0.75 3.51 -28.94
C VAL A 69 0.68 1.98 -28.95
N ARG A 70 1.77 1.34 -28.52
CA ARG A 70 1.85 -0.11 -28.27
C ARG A 70 2.22 -0.35 -26.81
N TYR A 71 1.63 -1.39 -26.21
CA TYR A 71 1.91 -1.77 -24.83
C TYR A 71 2.93 -2.90 -24.73
N VAL A 72 3.60 -2.99 -23.60
CA VAL A 72 4.45 -4.12 -23.25
C VAL A 72 3.54 -5.24 -22.73
N TYR A 73 3.75 -6.47 -23.21
CA TYR A 73 3.03 -7.67 -22.76
C TYR A 73 3.99 -8.63 -22.08
N VAL A 74 3.50 -9.32 -21.07
CA VAL A 74 4.16 -10.43 -20.38
C VAL A 74 3.08 -11.51 -20.22
N ASP A 75 3.38 -12.74 -20.64
CA ASP A 75 2.43 -13.87 -20.61
C ASP A 75 1.04 -13.53 -21.20
N ASP A 76 1.07 -12.89 -22.39
CA ASP A 76 -0.12 -12.44 -23.13
C ASP A 76 -0.99 -11.38 -22.43
N GLU A 77 -0.54 -10.84 -21.28
CA GLU A 77 -1.21 -9.75 -20.58
C GLU A 77 -0.41 -8.44 -20.64
N PRO A 78 -1.08 -7.26 -20.67
CA PRO A 78 -0.40 -5.99 -20.63
C PRO A 78 0.36 -5.84 -19.31
N LYS A 79 1.66 -5.51 -19.39
CA LYS A 79 2.46 -5.24 -18.19
C LYS A 79 1.94 -3.97 -17.50
N HIS A 80 1.39 -4.15 -16.29
CA HIS A 80 0.90 -3.05 -15.46
C HIS A 80 2.04 -2.28 -14.79
N TRP A 81 1.80 -1.01 -14.50
CA TRP A 81 2.74 -0.17 -13.76
C TRP A 81 2.98 -0.71 -12.35
N GLU A 82 4.22 -0.72 -11.95
CA GLU A 82 4.63 -0.96 -10.58
C GLU A 82 4.32 0.27 -9.70
N LEU A 83 4.33 0.12 -8.38
CA LEU A 83 3.98 1.18 -7.46
C LEU A 83 4.83 2.44 -7.64
N ALA A 84 6.13 2.31 -7.86
CA ALA A 84 7.01 3.46 -8.11
C ALA A 84 6.54 4.29 -9.31
N THR A 85 6.20 3.63 -10.42
CA THR A 85 5.65 4.31 -11.62
C THR A 85 4.28 4.93 -11.33
N CYS A 86 3.43 4.24 -10.57
CA CYS A 86 2.14 4.79 -10.17
C CYS A 86 2.28 6.09 -9.36
N LEU A 87 3.25 6.15 -8.43
CA LEU A 87 3.54 7.35 -7.64
C LEU A 87 3.98 8.51 -8.52
N GLU A 88 4.88 8.27 -9.48
CA GLU A 88 5.32 9.29 -10.43
C GLU A 88 4.17 9.81 -11.28
N GLU A 89 3.34 8.93 -11.82
CA GLU A 89 2.22 9.26 -12.72
C GLU A 89 1.04 9.94 -12.00
N TYR A 90 0.83 9.64 -10.72
CA TYR A 90 -0.25 10.22 -9.93
C TYR A 90 0.14 11.59 -9.34
N TYR A 91 1.29 11.67 -8.69
CA TYR A 91 1.72 12.89 -8.00
C TYR A 91 2.45 13.88 -8.91
N GLN A 92 3.06 13.41 -10.00
CA GLN A 92 3.84 14.22 -10.92
C GLN A 92 4.93 15.03 -10.16
N ASP A 93 4.90 16.35 -10.27
CA ASP A 93 5.86 17.26 -9.60
C ASP A 93 5.55 17.48 -8.10
N LYS A 94 4.40 17.00 -7.61
CA LYS A 94 4.01 17.14 -6.20
C LYS A 94 4.70 16.09 -5.35
N ASN A 95 5.18 16.48 -4.19
CA ASN A 95 5.82 15.58 -3.23
C ASN A 95 5.18 15.67 -1.83
N PRO A 96 3.91 15.26 -1.68
CA PRO A 96 3.25 15.25 -0.38
C PRO A 96 3.86 14.17 0.54
N PRO A 97 3.65 14.27 1.87
CA PRO A 97 4.20 13.31 2.85
C PRO A 97 3.84 11.85 2.56
N GLU A 98 2.63 11.58 2.07
CA GLU A 98 2.21 10.22 1.70
C GLU A 98 3.05 9.63 0.56
N ARG A 99 3.48 10.43 -0.42
CA ARG A 99 4.39 9.96 -1.47
C ARG A 99 5.75 9.57 -0.89
N THR A 100 6.31 10.40 -0.02
CA THR A 100 7.60 10.14 0.65
C THR A 100 7.54 8.86 1.49
N ASN A 101 6.47 8.68 2.27
CA ASN A 101 6.24 7.47 3.05
C ASN A 101 6.20 6.22 2.16
N LEU A 102 5.45 6.26 1.05
CA LEU A 102 5.36 5.13 0.12
C LEU A 102 6.68 4.84 -0.60
N GLN A 103 7.43 5.86 -1.02
CA GLN A 103 8.76 5.68 -1.63
C GLN A 103 9.73 5.00 -0.66
N PHE A 104 9.70 5.39 0.61
CA PHE A 104 10.48 4.73 1.66
C PHE A 104 10.11 3.25 1.79
N LEU A 105 8.81 2.92 1.85
CA LEU A 105 8.36 1.54 1.98
C LEU A 105 8.63 0.69 0.72
N VAL A 106 8.56 1.28 -0.48
CA VAL A 106 8.98 0.61 -1.73
C VAL A 106 10.45 0.23 -1.67
N ALA A 107 11.31 1.15 -1.26
CA ALA A 107 12.75 0.88 -1.13
C ALA A 107 13.04 -0.20 -0.05
N LEU A 108 12.30 -0.16 1.05
CA LEU A 108 12.41 -1.14 2.13
C LEU A 108 11.95 -2.54 1.70
N ARG A 109 10.86 -2.63 0.92
CA ARG A 109 10.38 -3.91 0.37
C ARG A 109 11.47 -4.63 -0.43
N HIS A 110 12.19 -3.92 -1.28
CA HIS A 110 13.32 -4.51 -2.02
C HIS A 110 14.39 -5.09 -1.10
N LYS A 111 14.68 -4.41 0.02
CA LYS A 111 15.63 -4.93 1.02
C LYS A 111 15.10 -6.16 1.74
N ILE A 112 13.82 -6.19 2.09
CA ILE A 112 13.14 -7.31 2.74
C ILE A 112 13.20 -8.57 1.85
N GLU A 113 12.90 -8.44 0.57
CA GLU A 113 12.89 -9.56 -0.37
C GLU A 113 14.28 -10.19 -0.59
N HIS A 114 15.35 -9.42 -0.44
CA HIS A 114 16.70 -9.86 -0.78
C HIS A 114 17.66 -10.02 0.40
N ARG A 115 17.26 -9.62 1.61
CA ARG A 115 18.09 -9.64 2.82
C ARG A 115 17.30 -10.09 4.02
N HIS A 116 17.97 -10.86 4.90
CA HIS A 116 17.44 -11.08 6.23
C HIS A 116 17.67 -9.80 7.05
N LEU A 117 16.59 -9.13 7.42
CA LEU A 117 16.64 -7.95 8.29
C LEU A 117 16.29 -8.38 9.72
N PRO A 118 16.94 -7.83 10.74
CA PRO A 118 16.55 -8.05 12.13
C PRO A 118 15.16 -7.46 12.38
N ASP A 119 14.55 -7.79 13.50
CA ASP A 119 13.21 -7.33 13.91
C ASP A 119 13.03 -5.82 13.70
N LEU A 120 12.23 -5.45 12.70
CA LEU A 120 11.98 -4.07 12.30
C LEU A 120 10.75 -3.48 12.97
N ASP A 121 9.98 -4.31 13.66
CA ASP A 121 8.67 -3.96 14.23
C ASP A 121 8.63 -2.65 15.02
N PRO A 122 9.53 -2.39 15.97
CA PRO A 122 9.46 -1.17 16.76
C PRO A 122 9.83 0.09 15.98
N VAL A 123 10.75 -0.04 15.02
CA VAL A 123 11.32 1.09 14.26
C VAL A 123 10.35 1.53 13.15
N LEU A 124 9.66 0.59 12.54
CA LEU A 124 8.82 0.83 11.36
C LEU A 124 7.34 1.03 11.68
N TYR A 125 6.94 0.90 12.94
CA TYR A 125 5.54 1.02 13.33
C TYR A 125 4.89 2.33 12.82
N GLY A 126 5.57 3.45 13.02
CA GLY A 126 5.07 4.76 12.58
C GLY A 126 4.87 4.84 11.06
N GLU A 127 5.81 4.32 10.28
CA GLU A 127 5.73 4.31 8.82
C GLU A 127 4.63 3.37 8.32
N CYS A 128 4.46 2.22 8.95
CA CYS A 128 3.38 1.27 8.65
C CYS A 128 2.02 1.87 8.96
N GLN A 129 1.87 2.53 10.11
CA GLN A 129 0.65 3.21 10.51
C GLN A 129 0.31 4.37 9.56
N ALA A 130 1.30 5.17 9.17
CA ALA A 130 1.14 6.25 8.21
C ALA A 130 0.65 5.72 6.85
N ALA A 131 1.21 4.61 6.37
CA ALA A 131 0.78 4.00 5.11
C ALA A 131 -0.69 3.57 5.13
N LEU A 132 -1.19 3.05 6.25
CA LEU A 132 -2.59 2.66 6.41
C LEU A 132 -3.52 3.88 6.44
N LEU A 133 -3.18 4.90 7.23
CA LEU A 133 -3.98 6.13 7.36
C LEU A 133 -4.04 6.90 6.02
N ASN A 134 -2.90 7.02 5.34
CA ASN A 134 -2.81 7.64 4.03
C ASN A 134 -3.62 6.87 2.98
N PHE A 135 -3.64 5.53 3.06
CA PHE A 135 -4.44 4.69 2.18
C PHE A 135 -5.93 4.98 2.35
N GLU A 136 -6.42 5.03 3.58
CA GLU A 136 -7.81 5.37 3.86
C GLU A 136 -8.19 6.76 3.38
N ASP A 137 -7.32 7.73 3.63
CA ASP A 137 -7.55 9.10 3.19
C ASP A 137 -7.64 9.19 1.66
N LEU A 138 -6.72 8.58 0.93
CA LEU A 138 -6.75 8.56 -0.54
C LEU A 138 -7.98 7.80 -1.07
N LEU A 139 -8.30 6.67 -0.47
CA LEU A 139 -9.49 5.89 -0.83
C LEU A 139 -10.76 6.72 -0.68
N GLY A 140 -10.91 7.43 0.44
CA GLY A 140 -12.03 8.32 0.71
C GLY A 140 -12.12 9.50 -0.26
N ARG A 141 -10.99 10.14 -0.55
CA ARG A 141 -10.91 11.26 -1.51
C ARG A 141 -11.29 10.83 -2.93
N GLU A 142 -10.84 9.68 -3.36
CA GLU A 142 -11.00 9.22 -4.74
C GLU A 142 -12.32 8.50 -5.00
N PHE A 143 -12.84 7.77 -4.03
CA PHE A 143 -14.01 6.90 -4.22
C PHE A 143 -15.20 7.24 -3.34
N GLY A 144 -14.97 8.05 -2.31
CA GLY A 144 -16.01 8.48 -1.35
C GLY A 144 -16.19 7.53 -0.17
N ALA A 145 -16.91 8.02 0.85
CA ALA A 145 -17.06 7.38 2.16
C ALA A 145 -17.64 5.95 2.11
N ARG A 146 -18.45 5.64 1.11
CA ARG A 146 -19.05 4.28 0.94
C ARG A 146 -18.01 3.17 0.70
N TYR A 147 -16.77 3.53 0.36
CA TYR A 147 -15.66 2.60 0.15
C TYR A 147 -14.69 2.57 1.33
N ALA A 148 -14.99 3.32 2.40
CA ALA A 148 -14.14 3.37 3.59
C ALA A 148 -13.93 1.99 4.20
N LEU A 149 -12.76 1.81 4.81
CA LEU A 149 -12.35 0.58 5.50
C LEU A 149 -12.84 0.58 6.96
N THR A 150 -14.11 0.80 7.20
CA THR A 150 -14.69 0.95 8.56
C THR A 150 -14.34 -0.19 9.51
N GLU A 151 -14.33 -1.42 9.02
CA GLU A 151 -13.93 -2.59 9.83
C GLU A 151 -12.42 -2.59 10.11
N THR A 152 -11.61 -2.12 9.16
CA THR A 152 -10.15 -2.05 9.27
C THR A 152 -9.71 -0.93 10.22
N LEU A 153 -10.49 0.15 10.35
CA LEU A 153 -10.23 1.19 11.35
C LEU A 153 -10.35 0.67 12.79
N ALA A 154 -11.30 -0.20 13.06
CA ALA A 154 -11.41 -0.86 14.36
C ALA A 154 -10.18 -1.74 14.65
N VAL A 155 -9.63 -2.40 13.64
CA VAL A 155 -8.42 -3.23 13.74
C VAL A 155 -7.16 -2.38 13.86
N SER A 156 -7.09 -1.26 13.16
CA SER A 156 -5.99 -0.28 13.27
C SER A 156 -5.92 0.35 14.68
N LEU A 157 -7.06 0.56 15.33
CA LEU A 157 -7.10 1.00 16.73
C LEU A 157 -6.52 -0.04 17.70
N GLN A 158 -6.62 -1.33 17.40
CA GLN A 158 -5.94 -2.40 18.14
C GLN A 158 -4.42 -2.37 17.92
N PHE A 159 -3.98 -1.99 16.75
CA PHE A 159 -2.58 -1.75 16.40
C PHE A 159 -1.92 -0.74 17.35
N SER A 160 -2.62 0.34 17.69
CA SER A 160 -2.13 1.37 18.61
C SER A 160 -2.26 0.96 20.09
N LYS A 161 -3.13 0.02 20.42
CA LYS A 161 -3.34 -0.47 21.80
C LYS A 161 -2.43 -1.64 22.21
N SER A 162 -1.73 -2.26 21.27
CA SER A 162 -0.91 -3.44 21.52
C SER A 162 0.51 -3.16 22.05
N ILE A 163 0.82 -1.92 22.43
CA ILE A 163 1.94 -1.66 23.32
C ILE A 163 1.46 -1.99 24.73
N PRO A 164 1.86 -3.12 25.34
CA PRO A 164 1.47 -3.44 26.70
C PRO A 164 1.83 -2.25 27.62
N PRO A 165 0.97 -1.87 28.58
CA PRO A 165 1.28 -0.79 29.53
C PRO A 165 2.64 -0.95 30.22
N GLN A 166 3.11 -2.20 30.39
CA GLN A 166 4.40 -2.55 30.95
C GLN A 166 5.60 -2.15 30.10
N LYS A 167 5.52 -2.15 28.75
CA LYS A 167 6.59 -1.64 27.88
C LYS A 167 6.62 -0.12 27.82
N ALA A 168 5.48 0.53 27.91
CA ALA A 168 5.41 2.00 27.98
C ALA A 168 5.98 2.54 29.30
N ALA A 169 5.84 1.81 30.40
CA ALA A 169 6.45 2.15 31.68
C ALA A 169 7.98 1.97 31.66
N ALA A 170 8.49 0.92 31.02
CA ALA A 170 9.93 0.67 30.89
C ALA A 170 10.65 1.71 30.01
N MET A 171 9.97 2.27 29.00
CA MET A 171 10.52 3.34 28.15
C MET A 171 10.57 4.72 28.82
N ARG A 172 9.87 4.92 29.96
CA ARG A 172 9.89 6.18 30.72
C ARG A 172 10.93 6.20 31.84
N LEU A 173 11.68 5.11 32.05
CA LEU A 173 12.66 4.95 33.11
C LEU A 173 14.13 4.95 32.61
N HIS A 174 14.34 5.31 31.37
CA HIS A 174 15.62 5.59 30.73
C HIS A 174 15.50 6.92 29.97
#